data_358e7a29326fac31e50f09252881e507
#
_entry.id   358e7a29326fac31e50f09252881e507
#
_cell.length_a   1.000
_cell.length_b   1.000
_cell.length_c   1.000
_cell.angle_alpha   90.00
_cell.angle_beta   90.00
_cell.angle_gamma   90.00
#
_symmetry.space_group_name_H-M   'P 1'
#
loop_
_entity.id
_entity.type
_entity.pdbx_description
1 polymer ?
#
loop_
_entity_poly.entity_id
_entity_poly.type
_entity_poly.pdbx_seq_one_letter_code
_entity_poly.pdbx_strand_id
1 'polypeptide(L)'
;MKNKVITVFGTGFIGKNLIYQLLETGNVVRAVSRNPYLQGKLGPMGSSSNLDICYGNIVRPQTIEKYIENSDIIINLVGVLHESGGESYFDSHVTGIKNIAELSSKYEVDELLHVSSIGADINSDSKYQSTKGQGEKVLLENFPKAKIVRPSIVFGPDDGFFSVQSKIVKLSPIVPMFGGGNNKFQPVYVKDLIDGIIRLLNSKDDQGKIYEFGGPDVMTMKEVYELILKTLEIRRLLIPAPTVAAKIIATFAQLLPDPIITRDLVKILKFDNVVNEKSNTLASLNISAQSSKVIVPTYLK
;
A
#
# COMPACT_ATOMS: atom_id res chain seq x y z
N MET A 1 10.17 12.85 15.69
CA MET A 1 11.44 12.23 15.22
C MET A 1 12.27 13.30 14.57
N LYS A 2 13.54 13.46 14.96
CA LYS A 2 14.56 14.28 14.30
C LYS A 2 15.91 13.59 14.43
N ASN A 3 16.75 13.74 13.43
CA ASN A 3 18.11 13.17 13.40
C ASN A 3 18.16 11.65 13.57
N LYS A 4 17.15 10.93 13.07
CA LYS A 4 17.09 9.48 13.06
C LYS A 4 17.54 8.93 11.71
N VAL A 5 18.15 7.75 11.71
CA VAL A 5 18.41 6.97 10.50
C VAL A 5 17.24 6.04 10.26
N ILE A 6 16.53 6.28 9.17
CA ILE A 6 15.29 5.56 8.83
C ILE A 6 15.49 4.78 7.53
N THR A 7 15.36 3.46 7.58
CA THR A 7 15.39 2.64 6.37
C THR A 7 13.97 2.31 5.93
N VAL A 8 13.64 2.71 4.70
CA VAL A 8 12.35 2.47 4.05
C VAL A 8 12.52 1.42 2.96
N PHE A 9 11.92 0.26 3.17
CA PHE A 9 11.81 -0.78 2.14
C PHE A 9 10.55 -0.57 1.31
N GLY A 10 10.73 -0.38 0.00
CA GLY A 10 9.63 -0.10 -0.93
C GLY A 10 9.50 1.39 -1.24
N THR A 11 9.86 1.75 -2.48
CA THR A 11 9.92 3.13 -3.00
C THR A 11 8.85 3.41 -4.05
N GLY A 12 7.72 2.68 -3.99
CA GLY A 12 6.54 2.87 -4.81
C GLY A 12 5.76 4.14 -4.45
N PHE A 13 4.47 4.16 -4.78
CA PHE A 13 3.60 5.32 -4.58
C PHE A 13 3.60 5.83 -3.12
N ILE A 14 3.35 4.95 -2.15
CA ILE A 14 3.36 5.32 -0.72
C ILE A 14 4.78 5.70 -0.29
N GLY A 15 5.78 4.87 -0.64
CA GLY A 15 7.16 5.07 -0.21
C GLY A 15 7.75 6.39 -0.65
N LYS A 16 7.50 6.80 -1.89
CA LYS A 16 7.93 8.09 -2.45
C LYS A 16 7.40 9.28 -1.63
N ASN A 17 6.10 9.27 -1.34
CA ASN A 17 5.47 10.33 -0.55
C ASN A 17 5.96 10.34 0.91
N LEU A 18 6.15 9.16 1.52
CA LEU A 18 6.66 9.03 2.88
C LEU A 18 8.12 9.51 2.99
N ILE A 19 8.99 9.09 2.07
CA ILE A 19 10.41 9.48 2.03
C ILE A 19 10.53 11.00 1.97
N TYR A 20 9.73 11.66 1.11
CA TYR A 20 9.71 13.11 1.01
C TYR A 20 9.42 13.76 2.38
N GLN A 21 8.38 13.32 3.07
CA GLN A 21 7.99 13.92 4.36
C GLN A 21 9.00 13.60 5.49
N LEU A 22 9.64 12.43 5.46
CA LEU A 22 10.70 12.08 6.42
C LEU A 22 11.94 12.96 6.25
N LEU A 23 12.31 13.32 5.03
CA LEU A 23 13.43 14.22 4.73
C LEU A 23 13.16 15.64 5.21
N GLU A 24 11.93 16.15 5.04
CA GLU A 24 11.55 17.48 5.52
C GLU A 24 11.67 17.63 7.05
N THR A 25 11.59 16.54 7.79
CA THR A 25 11.74 16.53 9.25
C THR A 25 13.19 16.39 9.73
N GLY A 26 14.18 16.41 8.81
CA GLY A 26 15.60 16.41 9.12
C GLY A 26 16.18 15.03 9.49
N ASN A 27 15.55 13.96 9.05
CA ASN A 27 16.06 12.60 9.22
C ASN A 27 16.98 12.20 8.06
N VAL A 28 17.84 11.21 8.29
CA VAL A 28 18.57 10.51 7.23
C VAL A 28 17.73 9.33 6.76
N VAL A 29 17.41 9.28 5.48
CA VAL A 29 16.52 8.26 4.90
C VAL A 29 17.28 7.35 3.94
N ARG A 30 17.25 6.06 4.17
CA ARG A 30 17.70 5.02 3.22
C ARG A 30 16.52 4.44 2.50
N ALA A 31 16.42 4.73 1.22
CA ALA A 31 15.37 4.25 0.33
C ALA A 31 15.83 2.96 -0.36
N VAL A 32 15.36 1.81 0.12
CA VAL A 32 15.82 0.50 -0.35
C VAL A 32 14.82 -0.12 -1.31
N SER A 33 15.27 -0.49 -2.51
CA SER A 33 14.46 -1.19 -3.51
C SER A 33 15.29 -2.12 -4.39
N ARG A 34 14.60 -3.04 -5.11
CA ARG A 34 15.25 -3.96 -6.06
C ARG A 34 15.78 -3.26 -7.32
N ASN A 35 15.21 -2.12 -7.68
CA ASN A 35 15.55 -1.36 -8.88
C ASN A 35 15.74 0.13 -8.55
N PRO A 36 16.78 0.52 -7.81
CA PRO A 36 16.97 1.89 -7.36
C PRO A 36 17.11 2.89 -8.52
N TYR A 37 17.69 2.46 -9.65
CA TYR A 37 17.95 3.33 -10.81
C TYR A 37 16.74 3.56 -11.70
N LEU A 38 15.76 2.66 -11.74
CA LEU A 38 14.51 2.85 -12.51
C LEU A 38 13.54 3.83 -11.85
N GLN A 39 13.84 4.23 -10.63
CA GLN A 39 13.00 5.13 -9.86
C GLN A 39 13.48 6.58 -9.92
N GLY A 40 13.92 7.05 -11.08
CA GLY A 40 14.34 8.44 -11.35
C GLY A 40 13.36 9.52 -10.87
N LYS A 41 12.23 9.11 -10.29
CA LYS A 41 11.22 9.92 -9.62
C LYS A 41 11.61 10.32 -8.18
N LEU A 42 12.67 9.77 -7.58
CA LEU A 42 13.23 10.22 -6.29
C LEU A 42 14.33 11.29 -6.46
N GLY A 43 14.76 11.53 -7.70
CA GLY A 43 15.95 12.31 -8.03
C GLY A 43 16.05 13.70 -7.43
N PRO A 44 15.13 14.63 -7.56
CA PRO A 44 15.28 15.99 -7.01
C PRO A 44 14.55 16.23 -5.69
N MET A 45 14.43 15.21 -4.82
CA MET A 45 13.76 15.34 -3.54
C MET A 45 14.71 15.82 -2.44
N GLY A 46 14.64 17.09 -2.08
CA GLY A 46 15.31 17.66 -0.91
C GLY A 46 16.81 17.88 -1.05
N SER A 47 17.46 18.28 0.05
CA SER A 47 18.93 18.35 0.09
C SER A 47 19.49 16.94 -0.03
N SER A 48 20.23 16.69 -1.07
CA SER A 48 20.80 15.39 -1.45
C SER A 48 21.67 14.71 -0.39
N SER A 49 22.02 15.41 0.68
CA SER A 49 22.88 14.91 1.75
C SER A 49 22.21 13.92 2.71
N ASN A 50 20.88 13.88 2.78
CA ASN A 50 20.16 13.06 3.76
C ASN A 50 19.35 11.91 3.13
N LEU A 51 19.52 11.65 1.84
CA LEU A 51 18.84 10.56 1.12
C LEU A 51 19.86 9.62 0.49
N ASP A 52 19.87 8.38 0.96
CA ASP A 52 20.61 7.28 0.35
C ASP A 52 19.66 6.39 -0.47
N ILE A 53 19.89 6.27 -1.77
CA ILE A 53 19.14 5.37 -2.65
C ILE A 53 19.91 4.06 -2.78
N CYS A 54 19.34 2.97 -2.26
CA CYS A 54 20.03 1.72 -2.03
C CYS A 54 19.40 0.55 -2.79
N TYR A 55 20.24 -0.39 -3.23
CA TYR A 55 19.79 -1.68 -3.71
C TYR A 55 19.59 -2.65 -2.54
N GLY A 56 18.45 -3.34 -2.50
CA GLY A 56 18.19 -4.43 -1.58
C GLY A 56 16.92 -5.20 -1.96
N ASN A 57 16.96 -6.50 -1.71
CA ASN A 57 15.80 -7.38 -1.88
C ASN A 57 15.48 -8.03 -0.53
N ILE A 58 14.30 -7.77 0.02
CA ILE A 58 13.88 -8.27 1.34
C ILE A 58 13.85 -9.80 1.42
N VAL A 59 13.69 -10.49 0.28
CA VAL A 59 13.74 -11.96 0.20
C VAL A 59 15.18 -12.48 0.35
N ARG A 60 16.18 -11.62 0.15
CA ARG A 60 17.61 -11.94 0.24
C ARG A 60 18.25 -11.17 1.40
N PRO A 61 18.26 -11.72 2.63
CA PRO A 61 18.64 -10.99 3.84
C PRO A 61 20.04 -10.38 3.76
N GLN A 62 21.02 -11.05 3.10
CA GLN A 62 22.37 -10.54 2.93
C GLN A 62 22.45 -9.22 2.15
N THR A 63 21.42 -8.88 1.36
CA THR A 63 21.38 -7.62 0.60
C THR A 63 20.83 -6.44 1.40
N ILE A 64 20.16 -6.71 2.53
CA ILE A 64 19.48 -5.71 3.35
C ILE A 64 20.07 -5.55 4.75
N GLU A 65 20.81 -6.53 5.25
CA GLU A 65 21.33 -6.59 6.61
C GLU A 65 22.08 -5.33 7.01
N LYS A 66 23.02 -4.86 6.21
CA LYS A 66 23.79 -3.63 6.45
C LYS A 66 22.97 -2.36 6.61
N TYR A 67 21.75 -2.33 6.02
CA TYR A 67 20.85 -1.18 6.14
C TYR A 67 20.04 -1.25 7.43
N ILE A 68 19.71 -2.46 7.89
CA ILE A 68 18.97 -2.67 9.14
C ILE A 68 19.88 -2.45 10.35
N GLU A 69 21.11 -3.00 10.34
CA GLU A 69 22.11 -2.87 11.41
C GLU A 69 22.35 -1.43 11.86
N ASN A 70 22.33 -0.49 10.90
CA ASN A 70 22.63 0.92 11.16
C ASN A 70 21.39 1.81 11.08
N SER A 71 20.23 1.31 11.48
CA SER A 71 18.96 2.06 11.45
C SER A 71 18.33 2.14 12.83
N ASP A 72 17.82 3.32 13.17
CA ASP A 72 16.95 3.51 14.34
C ASP A 72 15.53 3.00 14.05
N ILE A 73 15.06 3.19 12.82
CA ILE A 73 13.68 2.91 12.45
C ILE A 73 13.65 2.17 11.11
N ILE A 74 12.85 1.12 11.05
CA ILE A 74 12.56 0.37 9.83
C ILE A 74 11.10 0.56 9.43
N ILE A 75 10.86 0.87 8.16
CA ILE A 75 9.52 0.96 7.59
C ILE A 75 9.45 0.03 6.39
N ASN A 76 8.58 -0.99 6.47
CA ASN A 76 8.36 -1.90 5.36
C ASN A 76 7.05 -1.57 4.62
N LEU A 77 7.18 -1.10 3.39
CA LEU A 77 6.09 -0.80 2.46
C LEU A 77 6.05 -1.80 1.29
N VAL A 78 6.92 -2.83 1.31
CA VAL A 78 6.96 -3.80 0.21
C VAL A 78 5.69 -4.65 0.22
N GLY A 79 5.02 -4.64 -0.91
CA GLY A 79 3.88 -5.48 -1.21
C GLY A 79 3.67 -5.54 -2.72
N VAL A 80 3.26 -6.69 -3.21
CA VAL A 80 2.98 -6.91 -4.63
C VAL A 80 1.50 -7.23 -4.81
N LEU A 81 0.88 -6.70 -5.86
CA LEU A 81 -0.53 -6.96 -6.20
C LEU A 81 -0.71 -8.14 -7.15
N HIS A 82 0.37 -8.63 -7.73
CA HIS A 82 0.42 -9.82 -8.58
C HIS A 82 1.80 -10.47 -8.50
N GLU A 83 1.84 -11.78 -8.74
CA GLU A 83 3.09 -12.54 -8.81
C GLU A 83 3.75 -12.26 -10.17
N SER A 84 5.02 -11.85 -10.17
CA SER A 84 5.77 -11.54 -11.38
C SER A 84 7.28 -11.73 -11.17
N GLY A 85 8.02 -11.95 -12.27
CA GLY A 85 9.48 -12.00 -12.24
C GLY A 85 10.07 -13.14 -11.38
N GLY A 86 9.32 -14.21 -11.16
CA GLY A 86 9.74 -15.34 -10.33
C GLY A 86 9.59 -15.14 -8.82
N GLU A 87 9.03 -14.01 -8.38
CA GLU A 87 8.70 -13.78 -6.97
C GLU A 87 7.20 -13.99 -6.73
N SER A 88 6.89 -14.84 -5.75
CA SER A 88 5.53 -15.13 -5.31
C SER A 88 5.03 -14.12 -4.27
N TYR A 89 3.71 -14.14 -4.02
CA TYR A 89 3.15 -13.45 -2.85
C TYR A 89 3.82 -13.89 -1.56
N PHE A 90 4.08 -15.21 -1.42
CA PHE A 90 4.71 -15.75 -0.22
C PHE A 90 6.12 -15.19 -0.01
N ASP A 91 6.92 -15.09 -1.07
CA ASP A 91 8.26 -14.51 -0.99
C ASP A 91 8.21 -13.07 -0.47
N SER A 92 7.38 -12.23 -1.08
CA SER A 92 7.32 -10.81 -0.73
C SER A 92 6.61 -10.54 0.60
N HIS A 93 5.50 -11.25 0.88
CA HIS A 93 4.62 -10.96 2.02
C HIS A 93 4.97 -11.75 3.28
N VAL A 94 5.65 -12.89 3.17
CA VAL A 94 5.99 -13.74 4.32
C VAL A 94 7.51 -13.81 4.50
N THR A 95 8.25 -14.35 3.53
CA THR A 95 9.69 -14.53 3.65
C THR A 95 10.42 -13.19 3.83
N GLY A 96 10.07 -12.20 3.00
CA GLY A 96 10.68 -10.86 3.08
C GLY A 96 10.41 -10.15 4.41
N ILE A 97 9.18 -10.26 4.93
CA ILE A 97 8.82 -9.67 6.23
C ILE A 97 9.54 -10.39 7.38
N LYS A 98 9.62 -11.74 7.31
CA LYS A 98 10.38 -12.54 8.27
C LYS A 98 11.84 -12.07 8.35
N ASN A 99 12.50 -11.95 7.21
CA ASN A 99 13.90 -11.51 7.16
C ASN A 99 14.08 -10.11 7.79
N ILE A 100 13.18 -9.17 7.51
CA ILE A 100 13.22 -7.84 8.12
C ILE A 100 13.03 -7.93 9.63
N ALA A 101 12.06 -8.72 10.10
CA ALA A 101 11.74 -8.85 11.52
C ALA A 101 12.89 -9.50 12.31
N GLU A 102 13.45 -10.60 11.80
CA GLU A 102 14.60 -11.30 12.41
C GLU A 102 15.83 -10.40 12.51
N LEU A 103 16.17 -9.69 11.41
CA LEU A 103 17.28 -8.76 11.41
C LEU A 103 17.05 -7.55 12.33
N SER A 104 15.82 -7.01 12.33
CA SER A 104 15.46 -5.90 13.22
C SER A 104 15.56 -6.30 14.70
N SER A 105 15.20 -7.53 15.04
CA SER A 105 15.33 -8.09 16.38
C SER A 105 16.81 -8.33 16.72
N LYS A 106 17.60 -8.89 15.79
CA LYS A 106 19.04 -9.15 15.95
C LYS A 106 19.83 -7.87 16.25
N TYR A 107 19.49 -6.77 15.60
CA TYR A 107 20.17 -5.47 15.72
C TYR A 107 19.45 -4.49 16.65
N GLU A 108 18.48 -4.97 17.43
CA GLU A 108 17.77 -4.18 18.46
C GLU A 108 17.21 -2.85 17.94
N VAL A 109 16.65 -2.86 16.71
CA VAL A 109 16.04 -1.68 16.10
C VAL A 109 14.96 -1.11 17.01
N ASP A 110 14.95 0.21 17.19
CA ASP A 110 14.02 0.89 18.10
C ASP A 110 12.56 0.68 17.68
N GLU A 111 12.26 0.86 16.38
CA GLU A 111 10.90 0.86 15.82
C GLU A 111 10.83 0.14 14.47
N LEU A 112 9.85 -0.74 14.33
CA LEU A 112 9.52 -1.40 13.07
C LEU A 112 8.04 -1.20 12.75
N LEU A 113 7.74 -0.57 11.61
CA LEU A 113 6.39 -0.39 11.09
C LEU A 113 6.23 -1.13 9.77
N HIS A 114 5.14 -1.88 9.64
CA HIS A 114 4.77 -2.59 8.42
C HIS A 114 3.44 -2.12 7.87
N VAL A 115 3.41 -1.82 6.56
CA VAL A 115 2.18 -1.55 5.83
C VAL A 115 1.66 -2.83 5.18
N SER A 116 0.56 -3.32 5.73
CA SER A 116 -0.20 -4.47 5.24
C SER A 116 -1.36 -4.01 4.34
N SER A 117 -2.55 -4.58 4.48
CA SER A 117 -3.77 -4.14 3.77
C SER A 117 -5.02 -4.57 4.54
N ILE A 118 -6.12 -3.83 4.42
CA ILE A 118 -7.45 -4.29 4.86
C ILE A 118 -7.76 -5.64 4.18
N GLY A 119 -8.31 -6.56 4.96
CA GLY A 119 -8.62 -7.92 4.52
C GLY A 119 -7.46 -8.91 4.65
N ALA A 120 -6.33 -8.54 5.27
CA ALA A 120 -5.28 -9.49 5.63
C ALA A 120 -5.83 -10.53 6.61
N ASP A 121 -5.91 -11.79 6.15
CA ASP A 121 -6.48 -12.92 6.91
C ASP A 121 -5.85 -14.23 6.45
N ILE A 122 -5.23 -14.95 7.38
CA ILE A 122 -4.55 -16.24 7.11
C ILE A 122 -5.48 -17.30 6.53
N ASN A 123 -6.78 -17.21 6.81
CA ASN A 123 -7.80 -18.15 6.37
C ASN A 123 -8.49 -17.73 5.05
N SER A 124 -8.07 -16.63 4.42
CA SER A 124 -8.68 -16.16 3.18
C SER A 124 -8.42 -17.11 2.01
N ASP A 125 -9.42 -17.30 1.14
CA ASP A 125 -9.30 -18.00 -0.15
C ASP A 125 -8.44 -17.23 -1.17
N SER A 126 -8.20 -15.92 -0.97
CA SER A 126 -7.27 -15.12 -1.75
C SER A 126 -5.86 -15.35 -1.27
N LYS A 127 -4.96 -15.73 -2.20
CA LYS A 127 -3.53 -15.85 -1.89
C LYS A 127 -2.93 -14.55 -1.39
N TYR A 128 -3.34 -13.41 -1.97
CA TYR A 128 -2.89 -12.09 -1.55
C TYR A 128 -3.26 -11.83 -0.09
N GLN A 129 -4.53 -11.97 0.27
CA GLN A 129 -5.00 -11.72 1.65
C GLN A 129 -4.40 -12.72 2.64
N SER A 130 -4.34 -14.00 2.26
CA SER A 130 -3.80 -15.05 3.11
C SER A 130 -2.31 -14.83 3.39
N THR A 131 -1.51 -14.53 2.38
CA THR A 131 -0.07 -14.26 2.59
C THR A 131 0.19 -12.96 3.35
N LYS A 132 -0.66 -11.93 3.20
CA LYS A 132 -0.59 -10.72 4.04
C LYS A 132 -0.84 -11.06 5.51
N GLY A 133 -1.89 -11.84 5.82
CA GLY A 133 -2.17 -12.28 7.19
C GLY A 133 -1.06 -13.15 7.79
N GLN A 134 -0.48 -14.07 6.99
CA GLN A 134 0.67 -14.87 7.40
C GLN A 134 1.90 -14.00 7.69
N GLY A 135 2.17 -12.99 6.85
CA GLY A 135 3.26 -12.03 7.04
C GLY A 135 3.13 -11.24 8.33
N GLU A 136 1.93 -10.74 8.66
CA GLU A 136 1.68 -10.05 9.93
C GLU A 136 1.93 -10.95 11.13
N LYS A 137 1.49 -12.22 11.07
CA LYS A 137 1.73 -13.20 12.13
C LYS A 137 3.22 -13.41 12.33
N VAL A 138 3.96 -13.71 11.27
CA VAL A 138 5.42 -13.94 11.32
C VAL A 138 6.17 -12.70 11.80
N LEU A 139 5.72 -11.49 11.41
CA LEU A 139 6.29 -10.23 11.89
C LEU A 139 6.18 -10.13 13.41
N LEU A 140 4.99 -10.31 13.97
CA LEU A 140 4.74 -10.18 15.42
C LEU A 140 5.40 -11.30 16.24
N GLU A 141 5.57 -12.49 15.67
CA GLU A 141 6.31 -13.59 16.31
C GLU A 141 7.82 -13.26 16.46
N ASN A 142 8.42 -12.55 15.48
CA ASN A 142 9.86 -12.24 15.46
C ASN A 142 10.17 -10.82 15.99
N PHE A 143 9.23 -9.90 15.93
CA PHE A 143 9.36 -8.54 16.46
C PHE A 143 8.02 -8.09 17.08
N PRO A 144 7.70 -8.50 18.31
CA PRO A 144 6.38 -8.28 18.95
C PRO A 144 5.98 -6.81 19.11
N LYS A 145 6.95 -5.89 19.10
CA LYS A 145 6.71 -4.44 19.17
C LYS A 145 6.31 -3.82 17.84
N ALA A 146 6.32 -4.57 16.73
CA ALA A 146 6.04 -4.04 15.40
C ALA A 146 4.65 -3.39 15.36
N LYS A 147 4.56 -2.25 14.69
CA LYS A 147 3.30 -1.57 14.40
C LYS A 147 2.84 -1.96 13.01
N ILE A 148 1.58 -2.32 12.86
CA ILE A 148 1.00 -2.74 11.59
C ILE A 148 -0.07 -1.75 11.17
N VAL A 149 0.03 -1.26 9.93
CA VAL A 149 -0.99 -0.42 9.31
C VAL A 149 -1.61 -1.19 8.15
N ARG A 150 -2.92 -1.35 8.17
CA ARG A 150 -3.75 -1.92 7.10
C ARG A 150 -4.52 -0.80 6.41
N PRO A 151 -4.01 -0.19 5.35
CA PRO A 151 -4.77 0.79 4.60
C PRO A 151 -5.84 0.11 3.76
N SER A 152 -6.94 0.84 3.51
CA SER A 152 -7.81 0.62 2.38
C SER A 152 -7.08 1.03 1.09
N ILE A 153 -7.79 1.19 -0.02
CA ILE A 153 -7.20 1.69 -1.26
C ILE A 153 -6.59 3.07 -1.02
N VAL A 154 -5.29 3.20 -1.27
CA VAL A 154 -4.56 4.46 -1.13
C VAL A 154 -4.63 5.25 -2.42
N PHE A 155 -5.04 6.51 -2.34
CA PHE A 155 -5.21 7.37 -3.50
C PHE A 155 -4.47 8.71 -3.37
N GLY A 156 -4.26 9.38 -4.50
CA GLY A 156 -3.59 10.67 -4.65
C GLY A 156 -2.97 10.83 -6.03
N PRO A 157 -2.28 11.93 -6.32
CA PRO A 157 -1.60 12.12 -7.59
C PRO A 157 -0.67 10.95 -7.94
N ASP A 158 -0.79 10.40 -9.14
CA ASP A 158 -0.06 9.20 -9.62
C ASP A 158 -0.45 7.88 -8.94
N ASP A 159 -1.63 7.78 -8.31
CA ASP A 159 -2.11 6.54 -7.69
C ASP A 159 -2.33 5.39 -8.69
N GLY A 160 -2.38 4.18 -8.17
CA GLY A 160 -2.67 2.95 -8.93
C GLY A 160 -4.15 2.62 -9.04
N PHE A 161 -5.07 3.42 -8.46
CA PHE A 161 -6.50 3.11 -8.46
C PHE A 161 -7.31 4.11 -9.30
N PHE A 162 -7.56 5.33 -8.82
CA PHE A 162 -8.35 6.31 -9.58
C PHE A 162 -7.70 6.67 -10.93
N SER A 163 -6.37 6.78 -10.96
CA SER A 163 -5.62 7.06 -12.20
C SER A 163 -5.77 5.93 -13.23
N VAL A 164 -5.77 4.66 -12.80
CA VAL A 164 -5.97 3.51 -13.69
C VAL A 164 -7.41 3.46 -14.17
N GLN A 165 -8.39 3.61 -13.26
CA GLN A 165 -9.81 3.64 -13.65
C GLN A 165 -10.12 4.79 -14.62
N SER A 166 -9.48 5.96 -14.45
CA SER A 166 -9.64 7.09 -15.35
C SER A 166 -9.17 6.77 -16.78
N LYS A 167 -8.06 6.05 -16.92
CA LYS A 167 -7.58 5.59 -18.23
C LYS A 167 -8.58 4.64 -18.89
N ILE A 168 -9.16 3.72 -18.13
CA ILE A 168 -10.18 2.78 -18.64
C ILE A 168 -11.38 3.55 -19.18
N VAL A 169 -11.94 4.50 -18.41
CA VAL A 169 -13.11 5.25 -18.84
C VAL A 169 -12.83 6.21 -20.00
N LYS A 170 -11.58 6.68 -20.16
CA LYS A 170 -11.18 7.48 -21.34
C LYS A 170 -11.13 6.65 -22.61
N LEU A 171 -10.67 5.40 -22.53
CA LEU A 171 -10.46 4.52 -23.66
C LEU A 171 -11.74 3.80 -24.14
N SER A 172 -12.67 3.50 -23.24
CA SER A 172 -13.87 2.70 -23.56
C SER A 172 -15.16 3.48 -23.36
N PRO A 173 -16.10 3.45 -24.33
CA PRO A 173 -17.43 4.03 -24.16
C PRO A 173 -18.31 3.25 -23.20
N ILE A 174 -17.95 1.99 -22.93
CA ILE A 174 -18.66 1.06 -22.04
C ILE A 174 -17.71 0.58 -20.96
N VAL A 175 -18.13 0.67 -19.70
CA VAL A 175 -17.35 0.26 -18.53
C VAL A 175 -18.07 -0.88 -17.82
N PRO A 176 -17.52 -2.10 -17.81
CA PRO A 176 -18.12 -3.22 -17.12
C PRO A 176 -17.92 -3.09 -15.60
N MET A 177 -19.03 -3.14 -14.86
CA MET A 177 -19.04 -3.21 -13.40
C MET A 177 -19.13 -4.66 -12.95
N PHE A 178 -18.00 -5.29 -12.68
CA PHE A 178 -17.97 -6.68 -12.25
C PHE A 178 -18.63 -6.85 -10.88
N GLY A 179 -19.43 -7.93 -10.72
CA GLY A 179 -20.21 -8.14 -9.51
C GLY A 179 -21.32 -7.11 -9.27
N GLY A 180 -21.71 -6.38 -10.32
CA GLY A 180 -22.70 -5.31 -10.23
C GLY A 180 -22.19 -3.98 -9.69
N GLY A 181 -20.90 -3.91 -9.31
CA GLY A 181 -20.26 -2.70 -8.78
C GLY A 181 -20.68 -2.33 -7.35
N ASN A 182 -21.21 -3.29 -6.58
CA ASN A 182 -21.78 -3.05 -5.24
C ASN A 182 -20.77 -3.20 -4.10
N ASN A 183 -19.59 -3.79 -4.38
CA ASN A 183 -18.53 -3.91 -3.40
C ASN A 183 -18.05 -2.53 -2.96
N LYS A 184 -17.82 -2.39 -1.65
CA LYS A 184 -17.50 -1.11 -1.01
C LYS A 184 -16.02 -0.95 -0.79
N PHE A 185 -15.56 0.28 -0.92
CA PHE A 185 -14.22 0.73 -0.65
C PHE A 185 -14.26 1.96 0.26
N GLN A 186 -13.23 2.11 1.06
CA GLN A 186 -13.08 3.30 1.93
C GLN A 186 -11.73 3.97 1.64
N PRO A 187 -11.54 4.60 0.45
CA PRO A 187 -10.25 5.09 0.00
C PRO A 187 -9.63 6.07 1.00
N VAL A 188 -8.33 5.91 1.26
CA VAL A 188 -7.55 6.79 2.15
C VAL A 188 -6.58 7.63 1.33
N TYR A 189 -6.56 8.95 1.60
CA TYR A 189 -5.61 9.85 0.94
C TYR A 189 -4.17 9.56 1.39
N VAL A 190 -3.24 9.54 0.45
CA VAL A 190 -1.84 9.17 0.73
C VAL A 190 -1.20 10.05 1.80
N LYS A 191 -1.53 11.34 1.87
CA LYS A 191 -1.00 12.23 2.93
C LYS A 191 -1.54 11.86 4.30
N ASP A 192 -2.83 11.54 4.42
CA ASP A 192 -3.43 11.13 5.69
C ASP A 192 -2.85 9.80 6.19
N LEU A 193 -2.59 8.85 5.25
CA LEU A 193 -1.89 7.61 5.56
C LEU A 193 -0.48 7.90 6.13
N ILE A 194 0.26 8.79 5.49
CA ILE A 194 1.63 9.15 5.90
C ILE A 194 1.62 9.86 7.25
N ASP A 195 0.70 10.78 7.48
CA ASP A 195 0.54 11.45 8.78
C ASP A 195 0.24 10.43 9.88
N GLY A 196 -0.61 9.42 9.60
CA GLY A 196 -0.86 8.29 10.50
C GLY A 196 0.40 7.47 10.78
N ILE A 197 1.17 7.13 9.76
CA ILE A 197 2.45 6.41 9.91
C ILE A 197 3.42 7.20 10.79
N ILE A 198 3.61 8.49 10.52
CA ILE A 198 4.51 9.36 11.29
C ILE A 198 4.03 9.50 12.74
N ARG A 199 2.73 9.62 12.95
CA ARG A 199 2.15 9.66 14.30
C ARG A 199 2.46 8.39 15.08
N LEU A 200 2.27 7.23 14.46
CA LEU A 200 2.58 5.93 15.07
C LEU A 200 4.07 5.78 15.40
N LEU A 201 4.96 6.20 14.52
CA LEU A 201 6.42 6.14 14.75
C LEU A 201 6.86 7.03 15.94
N ASN A 202 6.08 8.06 16.29
CA ASN A 202 6.35 8.92 17.44
C ASN A 202 5.68 8.44 18.75
N SER A 203 4.89 7.37 18.71
CA SER A 203 4.14 6.84 19.86
C SER A 203 4.74 5.53 20.35
N LYS A 204 5.08 5.46 21.63
CA LYS A 204 5.52 4.20 22.28
C LYS A 204 4.34 3.35 22.75
N ASP A 205 3.19 3.95 22.98
CA ASP A 205 1.99 3.26 23.49
C ASP A 205 1.30 2.40 22.42
N ASP A 206 1.74 2.50 21.18
CA ASP A 206 1.14 1.81 20.04
C ASP A 206 1.96 0.59 19.55
N GLN A 207 2.94 0.15 20.31
CA GLN A 207 3.71 -1.05 20.03
C GLN A 207 2.82 -2.30 20.01
N GLY A 208 3.05 -3.17 19.02
CA GLY A 208 2.30 -4.42 18.83
C GLY A 208 0.87 -4.24 18.33
N LYS A 209 0.42 -3.00 18.05
CA LYS A 209 -0.95 -2.73 17.62
C LYS A 209 -1.10 -2.75 16.09
N ILE A 210 -2.33 -3.11 15.68
CA ILE A 210 -2.77 -3.07 14.28
C ILE A 210 -3.76 -1.92 14.13
N TYR A 211 -3.57 -1.12 13.07
CA TYR A 211 -4.41 -0.01 12.70
C TYR A 211 -5.00 -0.23 11.31
N GLU A 212 -6.27 0.09 11.12
CA GLU A 212 -6.91 0.11 9.80
C GLU A 212 -7.18 1.55 9.37
N PHE A 213 -6.61 1.96 8.23
CA PHE A 213 -6.72 3.33 7.75
C PHE A 213 -7.64 3.41 6.53
N GLY A 214 -8.78 4.04 6.71
CA GLY A 214 -9.73 4.42 5.67
C GLY A 214 -10.00 5.91 5.69
N GLY A 215 -10.47 6.44 4.57
CA GLY A 215 -10.94 7.82 4.48
C GLY A 215 -12.36 7.98 5.05
N PRO A 216 -12.94 9.20 4.97
CA PRO A 216 -14.29 9.46 5.46
C PRO A 216 -15.39 8.91 4.53
N ASP A 217 -15.06 8.64 3.26
CA ASP A 217 -16.04 8.20 2.27
C ASP A 217 -16.02 6.67 2.14
N VAL A 218 -17.16 6.02 2.37
CA VAL A 218 -17.41 4.64 1.95
C VAL A 218 -18.15 4.69 0.62
N MET A 219 -17.56 4.13 -0.43
CA MET A 219 -18.05 4.22 -1.80
C MET A 219 -18.14 2.83 -2.44
N THR A 220 -19.19 2.60 -3.21
CA THR A 220 -19.28 1.44 -4.12
C THR A 220 -18.39 1.68 -5.35
N MET A 221 -18.02 0.61 -6.06
CA MET A 221 -17.29 0.75 -7.35
C MET A 221 -18.09 1.58 -8.36
N LYS A 222 -19.41 1.51 -8.33
CA LYS A 222 -20.29 2.36 -9.15
C LYS A 222 -20.08 3.84 -8.83
N GLU A 223 -20.10 4.22 -7.55
CA GLU A 223 -19.89 5.60 -7.11
C GLU A 223 -18.46 6.09 -7.39
N VAL A 224 -17.47 5.20 -7.35
CA VAL A 224 -16.09 5.50 -7.80
C VAL A 224 -16.08 5.90 -9.28
N TYR A 225 -16.73 5.12 -10.14
CA TYR A 225 -16.84 5.47 -11.57
C TYR A 225 -17.64 6.76 -11.78
N GLU A 226 -18.74 6.95 -11.08
CA GLU A 226 -19.53 8.18 -11.16
C GLU A 226 -18.70 9.42 -10.78
N LEU A 227 -17.89 9.33 -9.71
CA LEU A 227 -16.96 10.39 -9.34
C LEU A 227 -15.93 10.68 -10.43
N ILE A 228 -15.33 9.65 -11.02
CA ILE A 228 -14.35 9.79 -12.12
C ILE A 228 -15.00 10.45 -13.34
N LEU A 229 -16.17 9.96 -13.76
CA LEU A 229 -16.89 10.47 -14.92
C LEU A 229 -17.30 11.93 -14.74
N LYS A 230 -17.77 12.29 -13.54
CA LYS A 230 -18.09 13.67 -13.18
C LYS A 230 -16.85 14.56 -13.21
N THR A 231 -15.73 14.10 -12.65
CA THR A 231 -14.46 14.84 -12.61
C THR A 231 -13.89 15.10 -14.00
N LEU A 232 -14.00 14.12 -14.89
CA LEU A 232 -13.51 14.22 -16.28
C LEU A 232 -14.51 14.89 -17.23
N GLU A 233 -15.72 15.20 -16.77
CA GLU A 233 -16.81 15.76 -17.56
C GLU A 233 -17.18 14.90 -18.81
N ILE A 234 -17.02 13.58 -18.69
CA ILE A 234 -17.34 12.64 -19.77
C ILE A 234 -18.51 11.72 -19.40
N ARG A 235 -19.22 11.25 -20.42
CA ARG A 235 -20.33 10.31 -20.25
C ARG A 235 -19.92 8.95 -20.78
N ARG A 236 -20.13 7.90 -19.96
CA ARG A 236 -19.90 6.49 -20.33
C ARG A 236 -21.03 5.64 -19.82
N LEU A 237 -21.26 4.53 -20.49
CA LEU A 237 -22.28 3.58 -20.08
C LEU A 237 -21.67 2.59 -19.07
N LEU A 238 -22.16 2.62 -17.83
CA LEU A 238 -21.80 1.66 -16.80
C LEU A 238 -22.71 0.45 -16.89
N ILE A 239 -22.17 -0.73 -17.24
CA ILE A 239 -22.97 -1.95 -17.44
C ILE A 239 -22.61 -2.98 -16.37
N PRO A 240 -23.58 -3.50 -15.59
CA PRO A 240 -23.34 -4.61 -14.69
C PRO A 240 -22.82 -5.83 -15.46
N ALA A 241 -21.72 -6.40 -15.00
CA ALA A 241 -21.11 -7.58 -15.60
C ALA A 241 -20.97 -8.69 -14.56
N PRO A 242 -21.25 -9.96 -14.91
CA PRO A 242 -21.12 -11.07 -13.99
C PRO A 242 -19.63 -11.29 -13.62
N THR A 243 -19.38 -11.73 -12.39
CA THR A 243 -18.00 -12.04 -11.91
C THR A 243 -17.32 -13.15 -12.73
N VAL A 244 -18.10 -14.00 -13.40
CA VAL A 244 -17.57 -15.02 -14.32
C VAL A 244 -16.84 -14.37 -15.50
N ALA A 245 -17.37 -13.28 -16.05
CA ALA A 245 -16.70 -12.52 -17.13
C ALA A 245 -15.37 -11.94 -16.64
N ALA A 246 -15.33 -11.40 -15.41
CA ALA A 246 -14.07 -10.94 -14.80
C ALA A 246 -13.03 -12.06 -14.68
N LYS A 247 -13.45 -13.28 -14.29
CA LYS A 247 -12.54 -14.45 -14.19
C LYS A 247 -11.96 -14.85 -15.54
N ILE A 248 -12.78 -14.80 -16.61
CA ILE A 248 -12.32 -15.13 -17.96
C ILE A 248 -11.28 -14.07 -18.41
N ILE A 249 -11.62 -12.79 -18.30
CA ILE A 249 -10.71 -11.68 -18.64
C ILE A 249 -9.41 -11.79 -17.84
N ALA A 250 -9.48 -12.02 -16.52
CA ALA A 250 -8.32 -12.17 -15.66
C ALA A 250 -7.43 -13.35 -16.07
N THR A 251 -8.01 -14.45 -16.57
CA THR A 251 -7.25 -15.63 -17.02
C THR A 251 -6.35 -15.28 -18.21
N PHE A 252 -6.83 -14.47 -19.15
CA PHE A 252 -6.02 -14.03 -20.28
C PHE A 252 -5.10 -12.85 -19.93
N ALA A 253 -5.59 -11.91 -19.10
CA ALA A 253 -4.80 -10.75 -18.68
C ALA A 253 -3.54 -11.14 -17.89
N GLN A 254 -3.59 -12.24 -17.14
CA GLN A 254 -2.42 -12.75 -16.40
C GLN A 254 -1.25 -13.21 -17.29
N LEU A 255 -1.45 -13.34 -18.61
CA LEU A 255 -0.38 -13.63 -19.56
C LEU A 255 0.44 -12.38 -19.92
N LEU A 256 -0.04 -11.18 -19.56
CA LEU A 256 0.68 -9.93 -19.75
C LEU A 256 1.71 -9.71 -18.62
N PRO A 257 2.82 -9.01 -18.90
CA PRO A 257 3.85 -8.74 -17.89
C PRO A 257 3.34 -7.98 -16.66
N ASP A 258 2.40 -7.03 -16.85
CA ASP A 258 1.80 -6.21 -15.80
C ASP A 258 0.27 -6.27 -15.91
N PRO A 259 -0.37 -7.33 -15.38
CA PRO A 259 -1.81 -7.52 -15.51
C PRO A 259 -2.58 -6.53 -14.62
N ILE A 260 -3.52 -5.79 -15.22
CA ILE A 260 -4.42 -4.87 -14.49
C ILE A 260 -5.41 -5.66 -13.60
N ILE A 261 -5.77 -6.87 -14.01
CA ILE A 261 -6.70 -7.76 -13.29
C ILE A 261 -6.12 -9.19 -13.26
N THR A 262 -6.16 -9.81 -12.08
CA THR A 262 -5.76 -11.21 -11.88
C THR A 262 -6.91 -12.03 -11.32
N ARG A 263 -6.84 -13.36 -11.44
CA ARG A 263 -7.84 -14.25 -10.84
C ARG A 263 -7.95 -14.07 -9.31
N ASP A 264 -6.85 -13.75 -8.66
CA ASP A 264 -6.84 -13.53 -7.22
C ASP A 264 -7.48 -12.18 -6.85
N LEU A 265 -7.20 -11.12 -7.62
CA LEU A 265 -7.89 -9.83 -7.46
C LEU A 265 -9.42 -9.96 -7.65
N VAL A 266 -9.88 -10.82 -8.57
CA VAL A 266 -11.32 -11.09 -8.73
C VAL A 266 -11.94 -11.75 -7.49
N LYS A 267 -11.17 -12.53 -6.73
CA LYS A 267 -11.65 -13.09 -5.44
C LYS A 267 -11.82 -11.98 -4.39
N ILE A 268 -10.89 -11.04 -4.36
CA ILE A 268 -10.92 -9.89 -3.43
C ILE A 268 -12.14 -8.99 -3.68
N LEU A 269 -12.58 -8.85 -4.96
CA LEU A 269 -13.79 -8.08 -5.31
C LEU A 269 -15.09 -8.61 -4.67
N LYS A 270 -15.07 -9.77 -4.03
CA LYS A 270 -16.23 -10.29 -3.28
C LYS A 270 -16.36 -9.70 -1.88
N PHE A 271 -15.32 -9.08 -1.38
CA PHE A 271 -15.25 -8.54 -0.04
C PHE A 271 -15.21 -7.02 -0.07
N ASP A 272 -15.84 -6.41 0.92
CA ASP A 272 -15.73 -4.97 1.11
C ASP A 272 -14.33 -4.62 1.65
N ASN A 273 -13.74 -3.56 1.11
CA ASN A 273 -12.47 -3.02 1.56
C ASN A 273 -12.71 -1.78 2.42
N VAL A 274 -13.30 -2.01 3.59
CA VAL A 274 -13.76 -0.99 4.54
C VAL A 274 -13.16 -1.27 5.91
N VAL A 275 -12.87 -0.24 6.66
CA VAL A 275 -12.34 -0.31 8.02
C VAL A 275 -13.35 -1.02 8.95
N ASN A 276 -12.85 -1.92 9.80
CA ASN A 276 -13.67 -2.57 10.81
C ASN A 276 -13.99 -1.58 11.95
N GLU A 277 -15.23 -1.52 12.38
CA GLU A 277 -15.70 -0.61 13.44
C GLU A 277 -14.94 -0.75 14.77
N LYS A 278 -14.36 -1.92 15.03
CA LYS A 278 -13.59 -2.21 16.27
C LYS A 278 -12.10 -1.93 16.12
N SER A 279 -11.63 -1.57 14.94
CA SER A 279 -10.22 -1.32 14.67
C SER A 279 -9.77 0.05 15.19
N ASN A 280 -8.49 0.16 15.56
CA ASN A 280 -7.86 1.46 15.69
C ASN A 280 -7.74 2.13 14.32
N THR A 281 -8.06 3.42 14.22
CA THR A 281 -8.17 4.14 12.95
C THR A 281 -7.37 5.45 12.97
N LEU A 282 -7.39 6.20 11.87
CA LEU A 282 -6.86 7.56 11.84
C LEU A 282 -7.51 8.47 12.89
N ALA A 283 -8.80 8.29 13.15
CA ALA A 283 -9.51 9.07 14.17
C ALA A 283 -8.98 8.81 15.58
N SER A 284 -8.58 7.56 15.90
CA SER A 284 -7.95 7.25 17.19
C SER A 284 -6.55 7.89 17.37
N LEU A 285 -5.94 8.34 16.27
CA LEU A 285 -4.70 9.13 16.27
C LEU A 285 -4.95 10.65 16.21
N ASN A 286 -6.21 11.09 16.31
CA ASN A 286 -6.64 12.48 16.14
C ASN A 286 -6.31 13.06 14.75
N ILE A 287 -6.42 12.23 13.70
CA ILE A 287 -6.22 12.64 12.31
C ILE A 287 -7.58 12.65 11.62
N SER A 288 -7.96 13.81 11.08
CA SER A 288 -9.16 13.97 10.26
C SER A 288 -8.82 13.67 8.80
N ALA A 289 -9.28 12.52 8.30
CA ALA A 289 -9.00 12.08 6.94
C ALA A 289 -9.76 12.92 5.90
N GLN A 290 -9.14 13.16 4.75
CA GLN A 290 -9.67 13.97 3.67
C GLN A 290 -10.55 13.15 2.73
N SER A 291 -11.65 13.78 2.26
CA SER A 291 -12.62 13.15 1.36
C SER A 291 -12.05 12.93 -0.04
N SER A 292 -12.24 11.73 -0.57
CA SER A 292 -11.92 11.39 -1.96
C SER A 292 -12.69 12.26 -2.96
N LYS A 293 -13.92 12.65 -2.62
CA LYS A 293 -14.76 13.53 -3.45
C LYS A 293 -14.19 14.95 -3.59
N VAL A 294 -13.34 15.37 -2.64
CA VAL A 294 -12.66 16.68 -2.67
C VAL A 294 -11.31 16.57 -3.36
N ILE A 295 -10.54 15.53 -3.05
CA ILE A 295 -9.15 15.44 -3.51
C ILE A 295 -9.05 14.90 -4.93
N VAL A 296 -9.84 13.88 -5.32
CA VAL A 296 -9.75 13.28 -6.67
C VAL A 296 -9.89 14.31 -7.80
N PRO A 297 -10.84 15.27 -7.74
CA PRO A 297 -10.97 16.31 -8.78
C PRO A 297 -9.75 17.24 -8.90
N THR A 298 -8.88 17.30 -7.93
CA THR A 298 -7.71 18.22 -7.97
C THR A 298 -6.58 17.71 -8.87
N TYR A 299 -6.50 16.40 -9.12
CA TYR A 299 -5.40 15.80 -9.89
C TYR A 299 -5.86 14.92 -11.06
N LEU A 300 -7.10 14.48 -11.08
CA LEU A 300 -7.63 13.60 -12.12
C LEU A 300 -8.26 14.46 -13.24
N LYS A 301 -7.44 14.91 -14.17
CA LYS A 301 -7.87 15.75 -15.32
C LYS A 301 -7.62 15.07 -16.65
#